data_dc08bef48fe9446493cc3c01c2acb076
#
_entry.id   dc08bef48fe9446493cc3c01c2acb076
#
_cell.length_a   1.000
_cell.length_b   1.000
_cell.length_c   1.000
_cell.angle_alpha   90.00
_cell.angle_beta   90.00
_cell.angle_gamma   90.00
#
_symmetry.space_group_name_H-M   'P 1'
#
loop_
_entity.id
_entity.type
_entity.pdbx_description
1 polymer ?
#
loop_
_entity_poly.entity_id
_entity_poly.type
_entity_poly.pdbx_seq_one_letter_code
_entity_poly.pdbx_strand_id
1 'polypeptide(L)'
;MGEQATPFGPQYGFGLYVHWPYCSKICPYCDFNVYAAKARSSEPLLKAIAEDIRIHRPRMPEHGALDTVYFGGGTPSLLKPGEVAGLLATAEEVFGIKPGAEITLEANPNDVLRADLRGLEAAGVTRLSIGVQSLRDNALAFLGRDHDAVSARAAVERALHVFPNVSIDFIYARPSQSIDEWGDELGEALALGAPHLSLYELTIEQRTAFGKAVSRGELIPMDPDAQADLYELTQTITTRAGLPAYEVSNHAAGPEFRSRHNQIYWHGGDWIGVGPGAHGRVSVGGKRYASEAEKRPEAYIA
;
A
#
# COMPACT_ATOMS: atom_id res chain seq x y z
N MET A 1 15.60 -4.96 39.36
CA MET A 1 15.51 -5.77 38.15
C MET A 1 14.93 -4.84 37.09
N GLY A 2 15.76 -4.35 36.14
CA GLY A 2 15.27 -3.51 35.07
C GLY A 2 14.33 -4.33 34.17
N GLU A 3 13.13 -3.83 33.95
CA GLU A 3 12.22 -4.35 32.94
C GLU A 3 12.95 -4.33 31.59
N GLN A 4 13.23 -5.49 31.03
CA GLN A 4 13.75 -5.57 29.67
C GLN A 4 12.67 -5.04 28.73
N ALA A 5 12.96 -3.95 28.02
CA ALA A 5 12.06 -3.41 27.03
C ALA A 5 11.65 -4.51 26.04
N THR A 6 10.35 -4.69 25.82
CA THR A 6 9.86 -5.63 24.82
C THR A 6 10.33 -5.20 23.44
N PRO A 7 10.74 -6.12 22.53
CA PRO A 7 11.18 -5.78 21.17
C PRO A 7 10.02 -5.39 20.24
N PHE A 8 8.84 -5.16 20.78
CA PHE A 8 7.62 -4.80 20.06
C PHE A 8 6.69 -3.96 20.94
N GLY A 9 5.76 -3.26 20.34
CA GLY A 9 4.72 -2.52 21.03
C GLY A 9 4.53 -1.08 20.54
N PRO A 10 3.57 -0.34 21.13
CA PRO A 10 3.19 1.00 20.67
C PRO A 10 4.30 2.06 20.81
N GLN A 11 5.36 1.79 21.60
CA GLN A 11 6.54 2.68 21.68
C GLN A 11 7.32 2.75 20.36
N TYR A 12 7.13 1.80 19.44
CA TYR A 12 7.72 1.79 18.10
C TYR A 12 6.76 2.31 17.02
N GLY A 13 5.63 2.88 17.43
CA GLY A 13 4.60 3.45 16.59
C GLY A 13 3.27 2.70 16.70
N PHE A 14 2.19 3.44 16.46
CA PHE A 14 0.83 2.91 16.46
C PHE A 14 0.06 3.37 15.23
N GLY A 15 -0.42 2.42 14.43
CA GLY A 15 -1.10 2.66 13.17
C GLY A 15 -2.50 2.06 13.05
N LEU A 16 -3.27 2.61 12.12
CA LEU A 16 -4.53 2.03 11.65
C LEU A 16 -4.38 1.68 10.18
N TYR A 17 -4.62 0.40 9.83
CA TYR A 17 -4.74 -0.07 8.45
C TYR A 17 -6.21 -0.29 8.10
N VAL A 18 -6.69 0.40 7.08
CA VAL A 18 -8.05 0.27 6.56
C VAL A 18 -7.99 -0.51 5.26
N HIS A 19 -8.50 -1.73 5.26
CA HIS A 19 -8.57 -2.58 4.08
C HIS A 19 -9.84 -2.29 3.27
N TRP A 20 -9.65 -1.68 2.10
CA TRP A 20 -10.72 -1.52 1.11
C TRP A 20 -10.65 -2.68 0.10
N PRO A 21 -11.64 -3.59 0.06
CA PRO A 21 -11.49 -4.84 -0.67
C PRO A 21 -11.83 -4.75 -2.16
N TYR A 22 -12.36 -3.63 -2.65
CA TYR A 22 -12.87 -3.55 -4.01
C TYR A 22 -11.87 -2.99 -5.00
N CYS A 23 -11.82 -3.62 -6.19
CA CYS A 23 -11.05 -3.17 -7.37
C CYS A 23 -11.96 -3.06 -8.58
N SER A 24 -11.71 -2.10 -9.47
CA SER A 24 -12.33 -2.03 -10.80
C SER A 24 -11.94 -3.24 -11.64
N LYS A 25 -10.69 -3.70 -11.53
CA LYS A 25 -10.14 -4.90 -12.20
C LYS A 25 -9.19 -5.62 -11.26
N ILE A 26 -9.29 -6.96 -11.21
CA ILE A 26 -8.38 -7.81 -10.44
C ILE A 26 -7.20 -8.20 -11.33
N CYS A 27 -5.98 -7.89 -10.90
CA CYS A 27 -4.75 -8.21 -11.61
C CYS A 27 -4.38 -9.69 -11.49
N PRO A 28 -3.78 -10.32 -12.51
CA PRO A 28 -3.51 -11.77 -12.54
C PRO A 28 -2.44 -12.22 -11.52
N TYR A 29 -1.64 -11.30 -10.99
CA TYR A 29 -0.61 -11.57 -9.97
C TYR A 29 -1.10 -11.31 -8.54
N CYS A 30 -2.23 -10.62 -8.36
CA CYS A 30 -2.67 -10.12 -7.05
C CYS A 30 -3.15 -11.26 -6.16
N ASP A 31 -2.56 -11.36 -4.96
CA ASP A 31 -2.91 -12.32 -3.90
C ASP A 31 -3.67 -11.67 -2.73
N PHE A 32 -3.90 -10.36 -2.78
CA PHE A 32 -4.65 -9.65 -1.75
C PHE A 32 -6.11 -10.10 -1.68
N ASN A 33 -6.74 -9.85 -0.53
CA ASN A 33 -8.17 -10.13 -0.33
C ASN A 33 -9.02 -9.11 -1.08
N VAL A 34 -9.15 -9.27 -2.40
CA VAL A 34 -9.81 -8.31 -3.28
C VAL A 34 -10.99 -8.91 -4.02
N TYR A 35 -11.95 -8.06 -4.33
CA TYR A 35 -13.20 -8.40 -5.01
C TYR A 35 -13.48 -7.39 -6.13
N ALA A 36 -14.05 -7.86 -7.23
CA ALA A 36 -14.46 -6.95 -8.30
C ALA A 36 -15.53 -5.97 -7.79
N ALA A 37 -15.29 -4.69 -8.00
CA ALA A 37 -16.27 -3.65 -7.73
C ALA A 37 -17.47 -3.85 -8.68
N LYS A 38 -18.58 -4.34 -8.12
CA LYS A 38 -19.86 -4.29 -8.79
C LYS A 38 -20.55 -2.99 -8.39
N ALA A 39 -21.56 -2.55 -9.11
CA ALA A 39 -22.37 -1.38 -8.76
C ALA A 39 -23.10 -1.60 -7.40
N ARG A 40 -22.36 -1.49 -6.30
CA ARG A 40 -22.81 -1.64 -4.91
C ARG A 40 -22.63 -0.32 -4.18
N SER A 41 -23.52 -0.03 -3.26
CA SER A 41 -23.28 1.05 -2.30
C SER A 41 -22.09 0.71 -1.41
N SER A 42 -21.17 1.64 -1.23
CA SER A 42 -20.06 1.55 -0.27
C SER A 42 -20.54 1.71 1.19
N GLU A 43 -21.70 2.32 1.40
CA GLU A 43 -22.20 2.73 2.70
C GLU A 43 -22.27 1.61 3.76
N PRO A 44 -22.82 0.39 3.46
CA PRO A 44 -22.85 -0.67 4.47
C PRO A 44 -21.45 -1.09 4.93
N LEU A 45 -20.50 -1.18 4.00
CA LEU A 45 -19.13 -1.54 4.34
C LEU A 45 -18.42 -0.43 5.14
N LEU A 46 -18.61 0.83 4.77
CA LEU A 46 -18.06 1.96 5.52
C LEU A 46 -18.58 2.03 6.94
N LYS A 47 -19.87 1.75 7.16
CA LYS A 47 -20.46 1.64 8.50
C LYS A 47 -19.85 0.50 9.30
N ALA A 48 -19.67 -0.67 8.69
CA ALA A 48 -19.06 -1.81 9.35
C ALA A 48 -17.58 -1.53 9.71
N ILE A 49 -16.80 -0.90 8.83
CA ILE A 49 -15.41 -0.48 9.11
C ILE A 49 -15.37 0.53 10.25
N ALA A 50 -16.25 1.53 10.25
CA ALA A 50 -16.31 2.52 11.34
C ALA A 50 -16.67 1.88 12.69
N GLU A 51 -17.55 0.89 12.69
CA GLU A 51 -17.88 0.14 13.91
C GLU A 51 -16.71 -0.74 14.38
N ASP A 52 -16.01 -1.38 13.46
CA ASP A 52 -14.81 -2.18 13.76
C ASP A 52 -13.72 -1.32 14.41
N ILE A 53 -13.49 -0.08 13.94
CA ILE A 53 -12.60 0.89 14.62
C ILE A 53 -13.02 1.08 16.08
N ARG A 54 -14.31 1.25 16.37
CA ARG A 54 -14.83 1.48 17.73
C ARG A 54 -14.64 0.25 18.64
N ILE A 55 -14.87 -0.96 18.12
CA ILE A 55 -14.75 -2.22 18.85
C ILE A 55 -13.32 -2.46 19.34
N HIS A 56 -12.33 -1.95 18.64
CA HIS A 56 -10.92 -2.11 19.04
C HIS A 56 -10.54 -1.31 20.28
N ARG A 57 -11.10 -0.10 20.50
CA ARG A 57 -10.69 0.80 21.58
C ARG A 57 -10.70 0.20 22.99
N PRO A 58 -11.79 -0.46 23.44
CA PRO A 58 -11.82 -1.07 24.78
C PRO A 58 -10.77 -2.15 25.00
N ARG A 59 -10.28 -2.76 23.93
CA ARG A 59 -9.27 -3.83 23.97
C ARG A 59 -7.84 -3.30 24.05
N MET A 60 -7.65 -1.99 23.87
CA MET A 60 -6.35 -1.33 23.73
C MET A 60 -6.23 -0.10 24.63
N PRO A 61 -6.43 -0.22 25.95
CA PRO A 61 -6.45 0.92 26.88
C PRO A 61 -5.10 1.63 26.98
N GLU A 62 -3.99 0.93 26.71
CA GLU A 62 -2.62 1.45 26.83
C GLU A 62 -2.15 2.21 25.57
N HIS A 63 -2.92 2.14 24.45
CA HIS A 63 -2.54 2.78 23.19
C HIS A 63 -2.99 4.25 23.16
N GLY A 64 -2.07 5.12 22.74
CA GLY A 64 -2.32 6.54 22.53
C GLY A 64 -2.92 6.86 21.17
N ALA A 65 -2.74 8.10 20.72
CA ALA A 65 -3.17 8.54 19.40
C ALA A 65 -2.35 7.90 18.26
N LEU A 66 -2.99 7.75 17.10
CA LEU A 66 -2.42 7.14 15.89
C LEU A 66 -1.26 7.97 15.32
N ASP A 67 -0.16 7.33 14.99
CA ASP A 67 0.94 7.89 14.23
C ASP A 67 0.64 7.88 12.73
N THR A 68 -0.13 6.89 12.28
CA THR A 68 -0.45 6.69 10.85
C THR A 68 -1.85 6.12 10.66
N VAL A 69 -2.48 6.49 9.53
CA VAL A 69 -3.64 5.78 8.96
C VAL A 69 -3.31 5.41 7.52
N TYR A 70 -3.52 4.15 7.14
CA TYR A 70 -3.21 3.66 5.81
C TYR A 70 -4.44 3.01 5.18
N PHE A 71 -4.91 3.58 4.08
CA PHE A 71 -5.96 3.02 3.24
C PHE A 71 -5.33 2.20 2.14
N GLY A 72 -5.47 0.87 2.22
CA GLY A 72 -4.84 -0.07 1.29
C GLY A 72 -5.74 -1.24 0.89
N GLY A 73 -5.16 -2.20 0.20
CA GLY A 73 -5.77 -3.49 -0.13
C GLY A 73 -6.19 -3.64 -1.57
N GLY A 74 -7.42 -3.31 -1.92
CA GLY A 74 -7.90 -3.35 -3.29
C GLY A 74 -7.55 -2.05 -4.04
N THR A 75 -8.51 -1.15 -4.13
CA THR A 75 -8.33 0.16 -4.78
C THR A 75 -9.00 1.25 -3.93
N PRO A 76 -8.31 1.74 -2.87
CA PRO A 76 -8.87 2.77 -1.99
C PRO A 76 -9.21 4.08 -2.69
N SER A 77 -8.57 4.39 -3.83
CA SER A 77 -8.90 5.55 -4.65
C SER A 77 -10.32 5.54 -5.26
N LEU A 78 -11.06 4.44 -5.12
CA LEU A 78 -12.50 4.39 -5.40
C LEU A 78 -13.35 5.10 -4.34
N LEU A 79 -12.81 5.36 -3.16
CA LEU A 79 -13.47 6.12 -2.10
C LEU A 79 -13.54 7.61 -2.45
N LYS A 80 -14.68 8.22 -2.14
CA LYS A 80 -14.86 9.66 -2.27
C LYS A 80 -14.19 10.40 -1.10
N PRO A 81 -13.78 11.66 -1.26
CA PRO A 81 -13.21 12.45 -0.17
C PRO A 81 -14.03 12.45 1.12
N GLY A 82 -15.37 12.58 1.02
CA GLY A 82 -16.26 12.53 2.19
C GLY A 82 -16.31 11.16 2.89
N GLU A 83 -16.11 10.06 2.16
CA GLU A 83 -16.05 8.71 2.73
C GLU A 83 -14.74 8.50 3.50
N VAL A 84 -13.62 8.97 2.95
CA VAL A 84 -12.31 8.99 3.63
C VAL A 84 -12.37 9.86 4.88
N ALA A 85 -12.89 11.09 4.77
CA ALA A 85 -13.06 12.00 5.91
C ALA A 85 -13.91 11.39 7.02
N GLY A 86 -14.99 10.67 6.68
CA GLY A 86 -15.85 9.98 7.65
C GLY A 86 -15.12 8.90 8.46
N LEU A 87 -14.30 8.09 7.81
CA LEU A 87 -13.49 7.08 8.49
C LEU A 87 -12.38 7.72 9.35
N LEU A 88 -11.73 8.78 8.86
CA LEU A 88 -10.74 9.54 9.63
C LEU A 88 -11.37 10.22 10.85
N ALA A 89 -12.56 10.79 10.72
CA ALA A 89 -13.30 11.35 11.85
C ALA A 89 -13.62 10.29 12.91
N THR A 90 -13.99 9.08 12.52
CA THR A 90 -14.17 7.96 13.45
C THR A 90 -12.87 7.57 14.14
N ALA A 91 -11.76 7.49 13.40
CA ALA A 91 -10.45 7.17 13.97
C ALA A 91 -9.98 8.26 14.97
N GLU A 92 -10.21 9.54 14.63
CA GLU A 92 -9.93 10.68 15.52
C GLU A 92 -10.77 10.63 16.79
N GLU A 93 -12.09 10.40 16.67
CA GLU A 93 -13.01 10.27 17.82
C GLU A 93 -12.57 9.15 18.78
N VAL A 94 -12.15 8.00 18.22
CA VAL A 94 -11.91 6.77 18.99
C VAL A 94 -10.51 6.72 19.60
N PHE A 95 -9.49 7.06 18.83
CA PHE A 95 -8.08 6.94 19.23
C PHE A 95 -7.36 8.28 19.32
N GLY A 96 -7.84 9.30 18.61
CA GLY A 96 -7.07 10.50 18.28
C GLY A 96 -6.06 10.22 17.15
N ILE A 97 -5.75 11.23 16.37
CA ILE A 97 -4.73 11.20 15.33
C ILE A 97 -3.69 12.26 15.68
N LYS A 98 -2.42 11.87 15.80
CA LYS A 98 -1.37 12.81 16.18
C LYS A 98 -1.25 13.96 15.17
N PRO A 99 -0.98 15.21 15.60
CA PRO A 99 -0.62 16.26 14.68
C PRO A 99 0.55 15.82 13.77
N GLY A 100 0.39 15.98 12.46
CA GLY A 100 1.39 15.53 11.48
C GLY A 100 1.45 14.01 11.28
N ALA A 101 0.42 13.24 11.67
CA ALA A 101 0.30 11.83 11.33
C ALA A 101 0.35 11.62 9.81
N GLU A 102 0.92 10.50 9.37
CA GLU A 102 0.88 10.12 7.96
C GLU A 102 -0.45 9.46 7.62
N ILE A 103 -1.17 10.04 6.68
CA ILE A 103 -2.43 9.48 6.16
C ILE A 103 -2.19 9.08 4.71
N THR A 104 -1.99 7.78 4.49
CA THR A 104 -1.69 7.23 3.15
C THR A 104 -2.95 6.67 2.49
N LEU A 105 -3.07 6.90 1.18
CA LEU A 105 -4.11 6.29 0.34
C LEU A 105 -3.48 5.68 -0.91
N GLU A 106 -3.72 4.39 -1.14
CA GLU A 106 -3.33 3.70 -2.38
C GLU A 106 -4.26 4.07 -3.54
N ALA A 107 -3.68 4.26 -4.72
CA ALA A 107 -4.41 4.68 -5.90
C ALA A 107 -3.92 4.00 -7.18
N ASN A 108 -4.84 3.80 -8.13
CA ASN A 108 -4.49 3.46 -9.51
C ASN A 108 -4.34 4.73 -10.37
N PRO A 109 -3.47 4.74 -11.40
CA PRO A 109 -3.28 5.89 -12.28
C PRO A 109 -4.58 6.45 -12.87
N ASN A 110 -5.46 5.59 -13.38
CA ASN A 110 -6.75 6.01 -13.95
C ASN A 110 -7.66 6.69 -12.93
N ASP A 111 -7.61 6.27 -11.67
CA ASP A 111 -8.41 6.89 -10.61
C ASP A 111 -7.80 8.23 -10.22
N VAL A 112 -6.48 8.33 -10.11
CA VAL A 112 -5.77 9.61 -9.87
C VAL A 112 -6.15 10.66 -10.91
N LEU A 113 -6.27 10.28 -12.19
CA LEU A 113 -6.65 11.21 -13.25
C LEU A 113 -8.10 11.72 -13.12
N ARG A 114 -8.98 10.97 -12.46
CA ARG A 114 -10.42 11.29 -12.32
C ARG A 114 -10.79 11.82 -10.95
N ALA A 115 -10.00 11.49 -9.91
CA ALA A 115 -10.31 11.81 -8.53
C ALA A 115 -10.24 13.31 -8.24
N ASP A 116 -11.00 13.73 -7.24
CA ASP A 116 -10.82 15.04 -6.60
C ASP A 116 -9.66 14.96 -5.60
N LEU A 117 -8.43 15.13 -6.11
CA LEU A 117 -7.22 15.06 -5.30
C LEU A 117 -7.16 16.15 -4.23
N ARG A 118 -7.67 17.36 -4.53
CA ARG A 118 -7.76 18.45 -3.54
C ARG A 118 -8.78 18.14 -2.46
N GLY A 119 -9.88 17.49 -2.82
CA GLY A 119 -10.85 16.99 -1.84
C GLY A 119 -10.25 15.90 -0.95
N LEU A 120 -9.42 14.99 -1.47
CA LEU A 120 -8.71 14.00 -0.66
C LEU A 120 -7.68 14.65 0.29
N GLU A 121 -6.93 15.64 -0.18
CA GLU A 121 -6.02 16.44 0.66
C GLU A 121 -6.80 17.12 1.78
N ALA A 122 -7.91 17.79 1.45
CA ALA A 122 -8.79 18.44 2.41
C ALA A 122 -9.46 17.46 3.38
N ALA A 123 -9.70 16.21 2.96
CA ALA A 123 -10.18 15.13 3.81
C ALA A 123 -9.13 14.62 4.81
N GLY A 124 -7.86 15.04 4.66
CA GLY A 124 -6.77 14.69 5.57
C GLY A 124 -5.72 13.75 5.00
N VAL A 125 -5.84 13.31 3.73
CA VAL A 125 -4.79 12.49 3.09
C VAL A 125 -3.52 13.32 2.95
N THR A 126 -2.38 12.78 3.38
CA THR A 126 -1.06 13.47 3.33
C THR A 126 -0.08 12.80 2.38
N ARG A 127 -0.36 11.56 1.97
CA ARG A 127 0.49 10.73 1.11
C ARG A 127 -0.35 9.93 0.12
N LEU A 128 0.07 9.87 -1.14
CA LEU A 128 -0.46 8.92 -2.13
C LEU A 128 0.57 7.84 -2.46
N SER A 129 0.13 6.58 -2.61
CA SER A 129 0.89 5.49 -3.22
C SER A 129 0.22 5.10 -4.53
N ILE A 130 0.92 5.27 -5.65
CA ILE A 130 0.33 5.10 -6.98
C ILE A 130 0.88 3.84 -7.62
N GLY A 131 0.03 2.85 -7.82
CA GLY A 131 0.37 1.59 -8.48
C GLY A 131 0.61 1.75 -9.98
N VAL A 132 1.72 2.37 -10.36
CA VAL A 132 2.16 2.54 -11.76
C VAL A 132 2.49 1.19 -12.38
N GLN A 133 3.23 0.36 -11.68
CA GLN A 133 3.68 -1.00 -11.97
C GLN A 133 4.67 -1.10 -13.13
N SER A 134 4.54 -0.32 -14.20
CA SER A 134 5.46 -0.25 -15.32
C SER A 134 5.23 1.02 -16.17
N LEU A 135 6.25 1.42 -16.92
CA LEU A 135 6.18 2.45 -17.96
C LEU A 135 6.28 1.82 -19.37
N ARG A 136 6.00 0.55 -19.50
CA ARG A 136 5.97 -0.21 -20.76
C ARG A 136 4.59 -0.81 -20.96
N ASP A 137 3.92 -0.45 -22.07
CA ASP A 137 2.53 -0.87 -22.32
C ASP A 137 2.37 -2.38 -22.43
N ASN A 138 3.36 -3.08 -23.01
CA ASN A 138 3.38 -4.54 -23.06
C ASN A 138 3.48 -5.17 -21.66
N ALA A 139 4.27 -4.58 -20.76
CA ALA A 139 4.37 -5.02 -19.38
C ALA A 139 3.07 -4.73 -18.61
N LEU A 140 2.47 -3.57 -18.79
CA LEU A 140 1.17 -3.22 -18.21
C LEU A 140 0.07 -4.18 -18.68
N ALA A 141 0.04 -4.51 -19.96
CA ALA A 141 -0.88 -5.51 -20.51
C ALA A 141 -0.65 -6.90 -19.89
N PHE A 142 0.61 -7.35 -19.78
CA PHE A 142 0.98 -8.59 -19.10
C PHE A 142 0.53 -8.61 -17.64
N LEU A 143 0.78 -7.52 -16.90
CA LEU A 143 0.35 -7.37 -15.51
C LEU A 143 -1.17 -7.15 -15.37
N GLY A 144 -1.92 -7.13 -16.48
CA GLY A 144 -3.37 -6.99 -16.47
C GLY A 144 -3.87 -5.61 -16.03
N ARG A 145 -3.03 -4.57 -16.17
CA ARG A 145 -3.40 -3.20 -15.80
C ARG A 145 -4.41 -2.62 -16.78
N ASP A 146 -5.17 -1.62 -16.34
CA ASP A 146 -6.21 -0.93 -17.10
C ASP A 146 -5.79 0.48 -17.56
N HIS A 147 -4.52 0.84 -17.33
CA HIS A 147 -3.90 2.08 -17.77
C HIS A 147 -2.69 1.80 -18.68
N ASP A 148 -2.27 2.81 -19.43
CA ASP A 148 -1.06 2.82 -20.24
C ASP A 148 0.05 3.70 -19.62
N ALA A 149 1.24 3.67 -20.21
CA ALA A 149 2.39 4.42 -19.72
C ALA A 149 2.17 5.94 -19.76
N VAL A 150 1.41 6.45 -20.72
CA VAL A 150 1.08 7.87 -20.83
C VAL A 150 0.18 8.31 -19.68
N SER A 151 -0.88 7.54 -19.41
CA SER A 151 -1.79 7.78 -18.28
C SER A 151 -1.05 7.69 -16.94
N ALA A 152 -0.13 6.71 -16.78
CA ALA A 152 0.66 6.56 -15.58
C ALA A 152 1.53 7.80 -15.29
N ARG A 153 2.25 8.33 -16.31
CA ARG A 153 3.06 9.55 -16.19
C ARG A 153 2.20 10.77 -15.83
N ALA A 154 1.09 10.96 -16.53
CA ALA A 154 0.16 12.07 -16.27
C ALA A 154 -0.44 11.99 -14.84
N ALA A 155 -0.73 10.78 -14.35
CA ALA A 155 -1.24 10.59 -12.99
C ALA A 155 -0.20 10.96 -11.93
N VAL A 156 1.07 10.56 -12.11
CA VAL A 156 2.17 10.92 -11.20
C VAL A 156 2.38 12.43 -11.19
N GLU A 157 2.47 13.07 -12.35
CA GLU A 157 2.60 14.52 -12.47
C GLU A 157 1.45 15.24 -11.75
N ARG A 158 0.21 14.82 -11.99
CA ARG A 158 -0.97 15.39 -11.32
C ARG A 158 -0.92 15.23 -9.80
N ALA A 159 -0.50 14.08 -9.30
CA ALA A 159 -0.39 13.82 -7.87
C ALA A 159 0.68 14.70 -7.21
N LEU A 160 1.85 14.86 -7.83
CA LEU A 160 2.95 15.70 -7.34
C LEU A 160 2.58 17.19 -7.25
N HIS A 161 1.62 17.66 -8.05
CA HIS A 161 1.09 19.04 -7.94
C HIS A 161 0.20 19.26 -6.71
N VAL A 162 -0.28 18.20 -6.08
CA VAL A 162 -1.19 18.30 -4.92
C VAL A 162 -0.51 17.80 -3.65
N PHE A 163 0.18 16.66 -3.73
CA PHE A 163 0.79 16.01 -2.58
C PHE A 163 2.32 16.14 -2.61
N PRO A 164 2.93 16.65 -1.55
CA PRO A 164 4.40 16.69 -1.44
C PRO A 164 4.99 15.28 -1.24
N ASN A 165 4.19 14.33 -0.77
CA ASN A 165 4.62 12.96 -0.47
C ASN A 165 3.86 11.98 -1.37
N VAL A 166 4.49 11.62 -2.48
CA VAL A 166 3.99 10.64 -3.46
C VAL A 166 4.94 9.46 -3.54
N SER A 167 4.41 8.26 -3.40
CA SER A 167 5.09 7.01 -3.75
C SER A 167 4.61 6.55 -5.13
N ILE A 168 5.52 6.03 -5.93
CA ILE A 168 5.17 5.31 -7.14
C ILE A 168 5.67 3.87 -7.04
N ASP A 169 4.77 2.93 -7.32
CA ASP A 169 5.02 1.52 -7.12
C ASP A 169 5.27 0.85 -8.47
N PHE A 170 6.34 0.05 -8.56
CA PHE A 170 6.74 -0.70 -9.75
C PHE A 170 6.86 -2.18 -9.45
N ILE A 171 6.61 -3.00 -10.48
CA ILE A 171 6.84 -4.44 -10.46
C ILE A 171 7.90 -4.77 -11.52
N TYR A 172 9.08 -5.22 -11.07
CA TYR A 172 10.16 -5.68 -11.94
C TYR A 172 10.40 -7.19 -11.80
N ALA A 173 11.47 -7.71 -12.36
CA ALA A 173 11.75 -9.14 -12.44
C ALA A 173 10.61 -9.95 -13.11
N ARG A 174 10.00 -9.33 -14.13
CA ARG A 174 8.99 -9.97 -14.95
C ARG A 174 9.63 -11.05 -15.84
N PRO A 175 8.89 -12.11 -16.20
CA PRO A 175 9.39 -13.11 -17.16
C PRO A 175 10.04 -12.46 -18.39
N SER A 176 11.27 -12.89 -18.70
CA SER A 176 12.07 -12.41 -19.85
C SER A 176 12.49 -10.93 -19.82
N GLN A 177 12.29 -10.21 -18.73
CA GLN A 177 12.80 -8.85 -18.58
C GLN A 177 14.32 -8.87 -18.50
N SER A 178 15.02 -8.11 -19.37
CA SER A 178 16.46 -8.01 -19.31
C SER A 178 16.93 -6.97 -18.28
N ILE A 179 18.21 -7.05 -17.92
CA ILE A 179 18.84 -6.10 -16.99
C ILE A 179 18.87 -4.68 -17.57
N ASP A 180 19.09 -4.55 -18.89
CA ASP A 180 19.13 -3.26 -19.58
C ASP A 180 17.72 -2.66 -19.66
N GLU A 181 16.68 -3.47 -20.00
CA GLU A 181 15.29 -2.99 -20.02
C GLU A 181 14.84 -2.47 -18.66
N TRP A 182 15.24 -3.14 -17.57
CA TRP A 182 14.90 -2.67 -16.24
C TRP A 182 15.68 -1.42 -15.86
N GLY A 183 16.96 -1.37 -16.17
CA GLY A 183 17.80 -0.18 -15.91
C GLY A 183 17.27 1.06 -16.59
N ASP A 184 16.86 0.96 -17.87
CA ASP A 184 16.25 2.06 -18.64
C ASP A 184 14.90 2.47 -18.03
N GLU A 185 14.04 1.51 -17.71
CA GLU A 185 12.71 1.77 -17.12
C GLU A 185 12.84 2.44 -15.74
N LEU A 186 13.78 1.97 -14.89
CA LEU A 186 14.03 2.57 -13.59
C LEU A 186 14.60 3.99 -13.71
N GLY A 187 15.47 4.25 -14.68
CA GLY A 187 15.94 5.61 -14.99
C GLY A 187 14.80 6.55 -15.35
N GLU A 188 13.83 6.10 -16.16
CA GLU A 188 12.63 6.86 -16.48
C GLU A 188 11.71 7.06 -15.27
N ALA A 189 11.57 6.04 -14.41
CA ALA A 189 10.79 6.13 -13.18
C ALA A 189 11.34 7.20 -12.23
N LEU A 190 12.66 7.23 -12.06
CA LEU A 190 13.36 8.25 -11.27
C LEU A 190 13.17 9.66 -11.85
N ALA A 191 13.15 9.79 -13.17
CA ALA A 191 12.92 11.06 -13.85
C ALA A 191 11.50 11.63 -13.66
N LEU A 192 10.53 10.84 -13.16
CA LEU A 192 9.22 11.35 -12.78
C LEU A 192 9.27 12.25 -11.53
N GLY A 193 10.36 12.20 -10.74
CA GLY A 193 10.59 13.12 -9.64
C GLY A 193 9.81 12.81 -8.36
N ALA A 194 9.21 11.62 -8.23
CA ALA A 194 8.59 11.20 -6.98
C ALA A 194 9.66 10.99 -5.90
N PRO A 195 9.45 11.49 -4.67
CA PRO A 195 10.44 11.38 -3.59
C PRO A 195 10.53 9.98 -2.97
N HIS A 196 9.65 9.07 -3.36
CA HIS A 196 9.59 7.71 -2.86
C HIS A 196 9.24 6.71 -3.97
N LEU A 197 9.93 5.57 -3.99
CA LEU A 197 9.68 4.44 -4.88
C LEU A 197 9.46 3.17 -4.07
N SER A 198 8.41 2.42 -4.41
CA SER A 198 8.22 1.03 -3.98
C SER A 198 8.53 0.12 -5.18
N LEU A 199 9.60 -0.64 -5.10
CA LEU A 199 10.12 -1.47 -6.20
C LEU A 199 10.02 -2.93 -5.79
N TYR A 200 9.00 -3.63 -6.33
CA TYR A 200 8.70 -5.00 -5.97
C TYR A 200 9.13 -5.97 -7.06
N GLU A 201 9.85 -7.01 -6.69
CA GLU A 201 10.03 -8.17 -7.58
C GLU A 201 8.69 -8.87 -7.79
N LEU A 202 8.41 -9.28 -9.02
CA LEU A 202 7.21 -10.05 -9.31
C LEU A 202 7.23 -11.39 -8.58
N THR A 203 6.52 -11.46 -7.47
CA THR A 203 6.28 -12.69 -6.74
C THR A 203 5.03 -13.38 -7.30
N ILE A 204 5.13 -14.67 -7.62
CA ILE A 204 4.04 -15.44 -8.21
C ILE A 204 3.45 -16.38 -7.16
N GLU A 205 2.36 -15.96 -6.54
CA GLU A 205 1.65 -16.72 -5.54
C GLU A 205 0.77 -17.80 -6.17
N GLN A 206 0.76 -19.02 -5.60
CA GLN A 206 0.12 -20.22 -6.17
C GLN A 206 -1.39 -20.05 -6.45
N ARG A 207 -2.10 -19.25 -5.62
CA ARG A 207 -3.55 -19.05 -5.73
C ARG A 207 -3.96 -18.08 -6.83
N THR A 208 -3.02 -17.29 -7.35
CA THR A 208 -3.24 -16.26 -8.37
C THR A 208 -3.45 -16.88 -9.76
N ALA A 209 -3.88 -16.06 -10.72
CA ALA A 209 -3.96 -16.51 -12.12
C ALA A 209 -2.55 -16.82 -12.67
N PHE A 210 -1.53 -16.06 -12.29
CA PHE A 210 -0.15 -16.35 -12.67
C PHE A 210 0.35 -17.65 -12.05
N GLY A 211 0.07 -17.92 -10.76
CA GLY A 211 0.44 -19.19 -10.13
C GLY A 211 -0.17 -20.41 -10.83
N LYS A 212 -1.43 -20.29 -11.26
CA LYS A 212 -2.10 -21.33 -12.06
C LYS A 212 -1.46 -21.48 -13.44
N ALA A 213 -1.04 -20.41 -14.09
CA ALA A 213 -0.34 -20.46 -15.38
C ALA A 213 1.03 -21.13 -15.24
N VAL A 214 1.78 -20.83 -14.16
CA VAL A 214 3.05 -21.51 -13.84
C VAL A 214 2.83 -23.02 -13.62
N SER A 215 1.81 -23.40 -12.85
CA SER A 215 1.51 -24.82 -12.59
C SER A 215 1.14 -25.62 -13.84
N ARG A 216 0.68 -24.94 -14.91
CA ARG A 216 0.39 -25.56 -16.22
C ARG A 216 1.55 -25.46 -17.22
N GLY A 217 2.67 -24.83 -16.82
CA GLY A 217 3.82 -24.60 -17.73
C GLY A 217 3.57 -23.51 -18.80
N GLU A 218 2.53 -22.71 -18.66
CA GLU A 218 2.15 -21.60 -19.56
C GLU A 218 2.93 -20.31 -19.26
N LEU A 219 3.43 -20.18 -18.04
CA LEU A 219 4.26 -19.07 -17.58
C LEU A 219 5.51 -19.62 -16.92
N ILE A 220 6.67 -19.13 -17.32
CA ILE A 220 7.96 -19.48 -16.73
C ILE A 220 8.41 -18.26 -15.92
N PRO A 221 8.54 -18.35 -14.57
CA PRO A 221 9.10 -17.28 -13.76
C PRO A 221 10.52 -16.93 -14.18
N MET A 222 10.98 -15.73 -13.81
CA MET A 222 12.38 -15.37 -13.98
C MET A 222 13.27 -16.28 -13.13
N ASP A 223 14.46 -16.58 -13.64
CA ASP A 223 15.49 -17.31 -12.91
C ASP A 223 15.91 -16.55 -11.65
N PRO A 224 16.11 -17.22 -10.49
CA PRO A 224 16.48 -16.57 -9.25
C PRO A 224 17.79 -15.77 -9.28
N ASP A 225 18.80 -16.23 -10.02
CA ASP A 225 20.06 -15.51 -10.14
C ASP A 225 19.85 -14.22 -10.95
N ALA A 226 19.06 -14.28 -12.02
CA ALA A 226 18.67 -13.10 -12.78
C ALA A 226 17.80 -12.11 -11.95
N GLN A 227 16.95 -12.59 -11.04
CA GLN A 227 16.23 -11.72 -10.08
C GLN A 227 17.21 -11.00 -9.16
N ALA A 228 18.21 -11.71 -8.61
CA ALA A 228 19.22 -11.14 -7.76
C ALA A 228 20.05 -10.05 -8.49
N ASP A 229 20.41 -10.28 -9.75
CA ASP A 229 21.12 -9.28 -10.56
C ASP A 229 20.29 -8.01 -10.75
N LEU A 230 18.99 -8.14 -10.99
CA LEU A 230 18.07 -7.00 -11.11
C LEU A 230 17.90 -6.26 -9.77
N TYR A 231 17.89 -6.99 -8.65
CA TYR A 231 17.84 -6.38 -7.32
C TYR A 231 19.10 -5.56 -7.05
N GLU A 232 20.28 -6.11 -7.30
CA GLU A 232 21.56 -5.40 -7.11
C GLU A 232 21.66 -4.16 -8.01
N LEU A 233 21.22 -4.27 -9.27
CA LEU A 233 21.13 -3.12 -10.17
C LEU A 233 20.21 -2.04 -9.60
N THR A 234 19.03 -2.43 -9.08
CA THR A 234 18.06 -1.52 -8.47
C THR A 234 18.68 -0.73 -7.34
N GLN A 235 19.38 -1.41 -6.39
CA GLN A 235 20.06 -0.76 -5.27
C GLN A 235 21.13 0.23 -5.76
N THR A 236 21.86 -0.14 -6.79
CA THR A 236 22.92 0.68 -7.36
C THR A 236 22.37 1.96 -8.00
N ILE A 237 21.33 1.85 -8.83
CA ILE A 237 20.75 2.97 -9.57
C ILE A 237 20.05 3.94 -8.61
N THR A 238 19.20 3.43 -7.72
CA THR A 238 18.44 4.27 -6.77
C THR A 238 19.36 5.00 -5.79
N THR A 239 20.40 4.32 -5.28
CA THR A 239 21.39 4.96 -4.40
C THR A 239 22.12 6.10 -5.11
N ARG A 240 22.57 5.89 -6.35
CA ARG A 240 23.22 6.93 -7.17
C ARG A 240 22.31 8.11 -7.48
N ALA A 241 21.02 7.85 -7.61
CA ALA A 241 20.00 8.89 -7.83
C ALA A 241 19.58 9.62 -6.54
N GLY A 242 20.13 9.27 -5.37
CA GLY A 242 19.79 9.90 -4.10
C GLY A 242 18.50 9.37 -3.45
N LEU A 243 18.02 8.21 -3.91
CA LEU A 243 16.90 7.48 -3.30
C LEU A 243 17.38 6.11 -2.76
N PRO A 244 18.22 6.07 -1.71
CA PRO A 244 18.66 4.80 -1.15
C PRO A 244 17.50 4.01 -0.54
N ALA A 245 17.62 2.68 -0.55
CA ALA A 245 16.68 1.82 0.17
C ALA A 245 16.73 2.10 1.67
N TYR A 246 15.57 2.08 2.33
CA TYR A 246 15.47 2.14 3.78
C TYR A 246 14.87 0.84 4.37
N GLU A 247 14.41 -0.03 3.53
CA GLU A 247 14.03 -1.43 3.77
C GLU A 247 14.13 -2.21 2.43
N VAL A 248 13.62 -3.44 2.34
CA VAL A 248 13.88 -4.36 1.21
C VAL A 248 13.43 -3.80 -0.14
N SER A 249 12.23 -3.19 -0.20
CA SER A 249 11.59 -2.80 -1.47
C SER A 249 11.36 -1.28 -1.60
N ASN A 250 11.54 -0.52 -0.52
CA ASN A 250 11.19 0.89 -0.49
C ASN A 250 12.41 1.81 -0.43
N HIS A 251 12.39 2.84 -1.28
CA HIS A 251 13.45 3.79 -1.52
C HIS A 251 12.93 5.21 -1.31
N ALA A 252 13.70 6.09 -0.67
CA ALA A 252 13.26 7.44 -0.36
C ALA A 252 14.40 8.46 -0.49
N ALA A 253 14.08 9.67 -0.97
CA ALA A 253 15.02 10.78 -1.11
C ALA A 253 15.47 11.36 0.24
N GLY A 254 14.73 11.09 1.32
CA GLY A 254 15.05 11.53 2.67
C GLY A 254 14.18 10.82 3.72
N PRO A 255 14.54 10.92 5.01
CA PRO A 255 13.78 10.29 6.08
C PRO A 255 12.30 10.74 6.13
N GLU A 256 12.01 11.97 5.75
CA GLU A 256 10.68 12.58 5.73
C GLU A 256 9.75 11.97 4.67
N PHE A 257 10.32 11.30 3.65
CA PHE A 257 9.57 10.63 2.58
C PHE A 257 9.38 9.13 2.81
N ARG A 258 10.02 8.56 3.84
CA ARG A 258 9.84 7.14 4.19
C ARG A 258 8.40 6.89 4.62
N SER A 259 7.80 5.79 4.18
CA SER A 259 6.47 5.38 4.66
C SER A 259 6.53 5.07 6.16
N ARG A 260 5.96 5.95 6.97
CA ARG A 260 5.93 5.78 8.42
C ARG A 260 5.10 4.57 8.83
N HIS A 261 4.05 4.27 8.06
CA HIS A 261 3.23 3.10 8.31
C HIS A 261 4.04 1.80 8.10
N ASN A 262 4.83 1.69 7.01
CA ASN A 262 5.71 0.54 6.80
C ASN A 262 6.78 0.43 7.88
N GLN A 263 7.31 1.57 8.35
CA GLN A 263 8.28 1.56 9.45
C GLN A 263 7.70 1.01 10.77
N ILE A 264 6.40 1.21 11.05
CA ILE A 264 5.72 0.56 12.18
C ILE A 264 5.88 -0.96 12.08
N TYR A 265 5.67 -1.55 10.91
CA TYR A 265 5.83 -2.98 10.69
C TYR A 265 7.27 -3.46 10.94
N TRP A 266 8.23 -2.79 10.35
CA TRP A 266 9.65 -3.15 10.43
C TRP A 266 10.24 -2.99 11.82
N HIS A 267 9.81 -2.00 12.57
CA HIS A 267 10.31 -1.72 13.92
C HIS A 267 9.55 -2.48 15.01
N GLY A 268 8.56 -3.28 14.66
CA GLY A 268 7.77 -4.04 15.66
C GLY A 268 6.73 -3.20 16.38
N GLY A 269 6.31 -2.07 15.81
CA GLY A 269 5.19 -1.26 16.32
C GLY A 269 3.85 -1.98 16.20
N ASP A 270 2.82 -1.39 16.76
CA ASP A 270 1.47 -1.95 16.77
C ASP A 270 0.59 -1.30 15.69
N TRP A 271 -0.32 -2.11 15.15
CA TRP A 271 -1.36 -1.58 14.25
C TRP A 271 -2.65 -2.37 14.36
N ILE A 272 -3.75 -1.65 14.18
CA ILE A 272 -5.08 -2.22 14.03
C ILE A 272 -5.34 -2.41 12.54
N GLY A 273 -5.84 -3.58 12.16
CA GLY A 273 -6.38 -3.80 10.82
C GLY A 273 -7.90 -3.88 10.87
N VAL A 274 -8.59 -3.02 10.10
CA VAL A 274 -10.05 -3.01 9.96
C VAL A 274 -10.44 -3.16 8.49
N GLY A 275 -11.61 -3.72 8.24
CA GLY A 275 -12.07 -4.04 6.89
C GLY A 275 -11.86 -5.52 6.53
N PRO A 276 -12.56 -6.02 5.48
CA PRO A 276 -12.59 -7.44 5.13
C PRO A 276 -11.21 -8.02 4.82
N GLY A 277 -10.74 -8.96 5.65
CA GLY A 277 -9.43 -9.59 5.49
C GLY A 277 -8.24 -8.76 6.00
N ALA A 278 -8.49 -7.67 6.72
CA ALA A 278 -7.41 -6.90 7.34
C ALA A 278 -6.69 -7.69 8.43
N HIS A 279 -5.40 -7.48 8.52
CA HIS A 279 -4.54 -8.04 9.58
C HIS A 279 -4.08 -6.94 10.52
N GLY A 280 -3.99 -7.26 11.82
CA GLY A 280 -3.45 -6.38 12.84
C GLY A 280 -2.41 -7.08 13.71
N ARG A 281 -1.60 -6.27 14.40
CA ARG A 281 -0.69 -6.70 15.44
C ARG A 281 -0.76 -5.71 16.58
N VAL A 282 -1.16 -6.18 17.76
CA VAL A 282 -1.33 -5.32 18.94
C VAL A 282 -0.71 -5.95 20.17
N SER A 283 -0.11 -5.13 20.99
CA SER A 283 0.56 -5.51 22.23
C SER A 283 -0.27 -5.05 23.43
N VAL A 284 -0.68 -5.99 24.26
CA VAL A 284 -1.47 -5.73 25.48
C VAL A 284 -0.93 -6.58 26.62
N GLY A 285 -0.66 -5.95 27.76
CA GLY A 285 -0.15 -6.65 28.94
C GLY A 285 1.16 -7.41 28.67
N GLY A 286 2.08 -6.84 27.87
CA GLY A 286 3.37 -7.45 27.53
C GLY A 286 3.31 -8.61 26.52
N LYS A 287 2.15 -8.90 25.93
CA LYS A 287 1.95 -9.94 24.92
C LYS A 287 1.53 -9.33 23.60
N ARG A 288 2.04 -9.88 22.47
CA ARG A 288 1.66 -9.47 21.12
C ARG A 288 0.61 -10.42 20.54
N TYR A 289 -0.46 -9.86 20.05
CA TYR A 289 -1.58 -10.58 19.43
C TYR A 289 -1.65 -10.28 17.93
N ALA A 290 -1.97 -11.30 17.13
CA ALA A 290 -2.36 -11.17 15.74
C ALA A 290 -3.87 -11.17 15.64
N SER A 291 -4.43 -10.29 14.81
CA SER A 291 -5.84 -10.31 14.41
C SER A 291 -5.95 -10.48 12.89
N GLU A 292 -7.02 -11.13 12.48
CA GLU A 292 -7.43 -11.25 11.07
C GLU A 292 -8.94 -11.04 11.02
N ALA A 293 -9.40 -10.09 10.21
CA ALA A 293 -10.82 -9.83 10.02
C ALA A 293 -11.47 -10.84 9.05
N GLU A 294 -12.79 -11.00 9.14
CA GLU A 294 -13.55 -11.82 8.17
C GLU A 294 -13.24 -11.38 6.73
N LYS A 295 -12.92 -12.32 5.86
CA LYS A 295 -12.45 -12.03 4.49
C LYS A 295 -13.56 -11.58 3.55
N ARG A 296 -14.74 -12.20 3.66
CA ARG A 296 -15.84 -11.93 2.75
C ARG A 296 -16.57 -10.64 3.15
N PRO A 297 -16.68 -9.64 2.25
CA PRO A 297 -17.30 -8.37 2.58
C PRO A 297 -18.73 -8.50 3.14
N GLU A 298 -19.55 -9.41 2.58
CA GLU A 298 -20.91 -9.63 3.02
C GLU A 298 -20.98 -10.21 4.46
N ALA A 299 -20.06 -11.10 4.82
CA ALA A 299 -19.98 -11.67 6.17
C ALA A 299 -19.36 -10.69 7.17
N TYR A 300 -18.46 -9.83 6.72
CA TYR A 300 -17.90 -8.74 7.53
C TYR A 300 -18.94 -7.68 7.89
N ILE A 301 -19.89 -7.39 6.99
CA ILE A 301 -20.97 -6.41 7.19
C ILE A 301 -22.08 -6.98 8.11
N ALA A 302 -22.27 -8.31 8.14
CA ALA A 302 -23.35 -8.98 8.89
C ALA A 302 -23.11 -8.97 10.40
#